data_4dc9b18350abd9691f38778bc2f063ec
#
_entry.id   4dc9b18350abd9691f38778bc2f063ec
#
_cell.length_a   1.000
_cell.length_b   1.000
_cell.length_c   1.000
_cell.angle_alpha   90.00
_cell.angle_beta   90.00
_cell.angle_gamma   90.00
#
_symmetry.space_group_name_H-M   'P 1'
#
loop_
_entity.id
_entity.type
_entity.pdbx_description
1 polymer ?
#
loop_
_entity_poly.entity_id
_entity_poly.type
_entity_poly.pdbx_seq_one_letter_code
_entity_poly.pdbx_strand_id
1 'polypeptide(L)'
;ATENGIYVSMNGGGKWQKLPGSPTISFRDITIQKRENDLVGASFGRGFYVLDDYSALREMSKERLAQEGSLFSTRDALWYIPRSITGNTGADYYFADNPEFGATFTYHLSKSYSTMKKERIKNEKELDKKGQSFPKIDWNAINDESRDEGTKIWISIKNLDGEVVNKVNASNRKG
;
A
#
# COMPACT_ATOMS: atom_id res chain seq x y z
N ALA A 1 -12.32 0.58 -17.89
CA ALA A 1 -11.20 0.89 -18.80
C ALA A 1 -11.54 2.09 -19.68
N THR A 2 -10.57 2.91 -19.98
CA THR A 2 -10.70 4.10 -20.81
C THR A 2 -9.43 4.30 -21.65
N GLU A 3 -9.39 5.32 -22.51
CA GLU A 3 -8.18 5.71 -23.23
C GLU A 3 -7.10 6.35 -22.32
N ASN A 4 -7.46 6.73 -21.10
CA ASN A 4 -6.58 7.42 -20.16
C ASN A 4 -6.24 6.59 -18.91
N GLY A 5 -6.51 5.28 -18.94
CA GLY A 5 -6.20 4.38 -17.82
C GLY A 5 -7.41 3.58 -17.32
N ILE A 6 -7.24 2.97 -16.16
CA ILE A 6 -8.28 2.22 -15.46
C ILE A 6 -8.85 3.08 -14.33
N TYR A 7 -10.16 3.08 -14.19
CA TYR A 7 -10.87 3.85 -13.17
C TYR A 7 -11.75 2.91 -12.34
N VAL A 8 -11.88 3.25 -11.07
CA VAL A 8 -12.71 2.53 -10.10
C VAL A 8 -13.75 3.48 -9.51
N SER A 9 -14.94 2.95 -9.24
CA SER A 9 -15.98 3.65 -8.50
C SER A 9 -16.37 2.80 -7.28
N MET A 10 -16.37 3.42 -6.10
CA MET A 10 -16.74 2.79 -4.82
C MET A 10 -18.21 3.05 -4.44
N ASN A 11 -18.96 3.76 -5.27
CA ASN A 11 -20.35 4.16 -4.99
C ASN A 11 -21.29 3.94 -6.18
N GLY A 12 -21.10 2.83 -6.88
CA GLY A 12 -21.98 2.44 -7.99
C GLY A 12 -21.95 3.37 -9.20
N GLY A 13 -20.82 4.02 -9.47
CA GLY A 13 -20.65 4.91 -10.63
C GLY A 13 -20.85 6.39 -10.36
N GLY A 14 -21.22 6.78 -9.13
CA GLY A 14 -21.44 8.18 -8.79
C GLY A 14 -20.16 9.05 -8.80
N LYS A 15 -19.03 8.45 -8.45
CA LYS A 15 -17.71 9.11 -8.53
C LYS A 15 -16.68 8.11 -9.02
N TRP A 16 -15.93 8.51 -10.03
CA TRP A 16 -14.84 7.72 -10.60
C TRP A 16 -13.49 8.27 -10.19
N GLN A 17 -12.57 7.39 -9.85
CA GLN A 17 -11.20 7.71 -9.51
C GLN A 17 -10.27 6.86 -10.35
N LYS A 18 -9.19 7.46 -10.86
CA LYS A 18 -8.16 6.71 -11.57
C LYS A 18 -7.51 5.75 -10.59
N LEU A 19 -7.36 4.50 -10.99
CA LEU A 19 -6.68 3.48 -10.20
C LEU A 19 -5.19 3.86 -10.10
N PRO A 20 -4.65 4.08 -8.88
CA PRO A 20 -3.24 4.37 -8.70
C PRO A 20 -2.36 3.29 -9.32
N GLY A 21 -1.23 3.67 -9.91
CA GLY A 21 -0.36 2.73 -10.62
C GLY A 21 -0.81 2.39 -12.05
N SER A 22 -2.07 2.66 -12.41
CA SER A 22 -2.53 2.49 -13.79
C SER A 22 -1.87 3.53 -14.70
N PRO A 23 -1.15 3.11 -15.75
CA PRO A 23 -0.54 4.04 -16.70
C PRO A 23 -1.59 4.83 -17.46
N THR A 24 -1.20 6.02 -17.98
CA THR A 24 -2.06 6.85 -18.82
C THR A 24 -1.93 6.40 -20.27
N ILE A 25 -2.58 5.30 -20.59
CA ILE A 25 -2.62 4.68 -21.93
C ILE A 25 -4.03 4.17 -22.20
N SER A 26 -4.32 3.89 -23.46
CA SER A 26 -5.60 3.30 -23.86
C SER A 26 -5.70 1.85 -23.43
N PHE A 27 -6.72 1.50 -22.65
CA PHE A 27 -7.10 0.14 -22.33
C PHE A 27 -8.33 -0.27 -23.14
N ARG A 28 -8.23 -1.39 -23.84
CA ARG A 28 -9.29 -1.91 -24.71
C ARG A 28 -10.21 -2.87 -24.00
N ASP A 29 -9.67 -3.62 -23.05
CA ASP A 29 -10.43 -4.59 -22.30
C ASP A 29 -9.95 -4.67 -20.86
N ILE A 30 -10.82 -5.16 -19.98
CA ILE A 30 -10.55 -5.38 -18.58
C ILE A 30 -11.32 -6.60 -18.11
N THR A 31 -10.63 -7.51 -17.45
CA THR A 31 -11.24 -8.73 -16.93
C THR A 31 -10.74 -9.03 -15.52
N ILE A 32 -11.48 -9.85 -14.81
CA ILE A 32 -11.16 -10.29 -13.45
C ILE A 32 -10.81 -11.77 -13.48
N GLN A 33 -9.60 -12.09 -13.05
CA GLN A 33 -9.22 -13.46 -12.73
C GLN A 33 -9.76 -13.79 -11.32
N LYS A 34 -10.84 -14.58 -11.27
CA LYS A 34 -11.65 -14.77 -10.05
C LYS A 34 -10.96 -15.58 -8.96
N ARG A 35 -10.05 -16.48 -9.31
CA ARG A 35 -9.38 -17.37 -8.36
C ARG A 35 -8.44 -16.61 -7.44
N GLU A 36 -7.63 -15.70 -8.02
CA GLU A 36 -6.62 -14.92 -7.28
C GLU A 36 -7.09 -13.49 -6.98
N ASN A 37 -8.27 -13.08 -7.46
CA ASN A 37 -8.78 -11.70 -7.40
C ASN A 37 -7.87 -10.69 -8.10
N ASP A 38 -7.32 -11.08 -9.26
CA ASP A 38 -6.49 -10.19 -10.04
C ASP A 38 -7.33 -9.41 -11.05
N LEU A 39 -6.95 -8.16 -11.26
CA LEU A 39 -7.54 -7.32 -12.29
C LEU A 39 -6.57 -7.22 -13.46
N VAL A 40 -6.98 -7.74 -14.61
CA VAL A 40 -6.17 -7.78 -15.82
C VAL A 40 -6.69 -6.76 -16.82
N GLY A 41 -5.83 -5.83 -17.23
CA GLY A 41 -6.13 -4.81 -18.24
C GLY A 41 -5.32 -5.03 -19.51
N ALA A 42 -6.00 -5.13 -20.65
CA ALA A 42 -5.40 -5.22 -21.97
C ALA A 42 -5.24 -3.82 -22.57
N SER A 43 -4.01 -3.40 -22.80
CA SER A 43 -3.73 -2.08 -23.38
C SER A 43 -3.64 -2.16 -24.91
N PHE A 44 -3.83 -1.02 -25.56
CA PHE A 44 -3.61 -0.91 -27.01
C PHE A 44 -2.11 -0.79 -27.30
N GLY A 45 -1.52 -1.86 -27.81
CA GLY A 45 -0.13 -1.88 -28.27
C GLY A 45 0.96 -1.90 -27.19
N ARG A 46 0.58 -2.05 -25.88
CA ARG A 46 1.55 -2.06 -24.77
C ARG A 46 1.40 -3.25 -23.82
N GLY A 47 0.83 -4.35 -24.29
CA GLY A 47 0.70 -5.59 -23.52
C GLY A 47 -0.38 -5.55 -22.45
N PHE A 48 -0.21 -6.40 -21.43
CA PHE A 48 -1.16 -6.58 -20.34
C PHE A 48 -0.60 -5.96 -19.06
N TYR A 49 -1.51 -5.45 -18.24
CA TYR A 49 -1.24 -4.93 -16.90
C TYR A 49 -2.06 -5.71 -15.90
N VAL A 50 -1.45 -6.17 -14.84
CA VAL A 50 -2.10 -6.94 -13.79
C VAL A 50 -1.99 -6.20 -12.49
N LEU A 51 -3.11 -6.03 -11.80
CA LEU A 51 -3.17 -5.68 -10.39
C LEU A 51 -3.48 -6.94 -9.62
N ASP A 52 -2.48 -7.45 -8.91
CA ASP A 52 -2.61 -8.63 -8.07
C ASP A 52 -3.49 -8.31 -6.86
N ASP A 53 -4.38 -9.22 -6.55
CA ASP A 53 -5.27 -9.20 -5.38
C ASP A 53 -5.94 -7.85 -5.08
N TYR A 54 -6.96 -7.49 -5.86
CA TYR A 54 -7.74 -6.28 -5.61
C TYR A 54 -8.79 -6.43 -4.49
N SER A 55 -8.77 -7.53 -3.72
CA SER A 55 -9.80 -7.82 -2.70
C SER A 55 -9.93 -6.69 -1.66
N ALA A 56 -8.83 -6.05 -1.28
CA ALA A 56 -8.86 -4.90 -0.39
C ALA A 56 -9.76 -3.75 -0.91
N LEU A 57 -9.84 -3.53 -2.23
CA LEU A 57 -10.72 -2.51 -2.81
C LEU A 57 -12.20 -2.80 -2.57
N ARG A 58 -12.59 -4.07 -2.49
CA ARG A 58 -13.99 -4.47 -2.20
C ARG A 58 -14.41 -4.15 -0.77
N GLU A 59 -13.45 -4.16 0.14
CA GLU A 59 -13.69 -3.91 1.57
C GLU A 59 -13.55 -2.43 1.95
N MET A 60 -13.08 -1.59 1.03
CA MET A 60 -12.95 -0.16 1.27
C MET A 60 -14.31 0.48 1.46
N SER A 61 -14.49 1.17 2.58
CA SER A 61 -15.63 2.03 2.86
C SER A 61 -15.15 3.32 3.52
N LYS A 62 -15.99 4.34 3.53
CA LYS A 62 -15.66 5.61 4.20
C LYS A 62 -15.41 5.40 5.70
N GLU A 63 -16.20 4.52 6.31
CA GLU A 63 -16.13 4.17 7.73
C GLU A 63 -14.80 3.48 8.05
N ARG A 64 -14.38 2.53 7.21
CA ARG A 64 -13.09 1.84 7.36
C ARG A 64 -11.91 2.78 7.18
N LEU A 65 -11.95 3.63 6.17
CA LEU A 65 -10.88 4.61 5.90
C LEU A 65 -10.80 5.73 6.96
N ALA A 66 -11.88 5.96 7.72
CA ALA A 66 -11.88 6.90 8.84
C ALA A 66 -11.30 6.32 10.13
N GLN A 67 -11.18 5.00 10.25
CA GLN A 67 -10.55 4.36 11.40
C GLN A 67 -9.06 4.71 11.46
N GLU A 68 -8.48 4.74 12.65
CA GLU A 68 -7.06 5.04 12.85
C GLU A 68 -6.16 4.06 12.09
N GLY A 69 -6.52 2.79 12.09
CA GLY A 69 -5.91 1.73 11.30
C GLY A 69 -6.93 0.66 10.91
N SER A 70 -6.86 0.16 9.70
CA SER A 70 -7.70 -0.92 9.19
C SER A 70 -6.84 -1.95 8.49
N LEU A 71 -6.94 -3.20 8.91
CA LEU A 71 -6.35 -4.34 8.22
C LEU A 71 -7.43 -4.98 7.34
N PHE A 72 -7.13 -5.20 6.06
CA PHE A 72 -8.02 -5.88 5.13
C PHE A 72 -7.84 -7.39 5.21
N SER A 73 -8.82 -8.13 4.69
CA SER A 73 -8.75 -9.58 4.64
C SER A 73 -7.54 -10.02 3.83
N THR A 74 -6.82 -10.99 4.35
CA THR A 74 -5.66 -11.58 3.71
C THR A 74 -6.08 -12.89 3.06
N ARG A 75 -5.67 -13.11 1.81
CA ARG A 75 -5.88 -14.41 1.15
C ARG A 75 -4.95 -15.47 1.74
N ASP A 76 -5.31 -16.73 1.56
CA ASP A 76 -4.46 -17.86 1.93
C ASP A 76 -3.15 -17.81 1.15
N ALA A 77 -2.04 -17.90 1.86
CA ALA A 77 -0.72 -17.97 1.25
C ALA A 77 -0.43 -19.41 0.77
N LEU A 78 -0.01 -19.52 -0.49
CA LEU A 78 0.37 -20.81 -1.04
C LEU A 78 1.76 -21.21 -0.56
N TRP A 79 1.86 -22.43 -0.06
CA TRP A 79 3.16 -23.04 0.22
C TRP A 79 3.70 -23.73 -1.03
N TYR A 80 4.79 -23.23 -1.58
CA TYR A 80 5.45 -23.84 -2.73
C TYR A 80 6.96 -23.65 -2.68
N ILE A 81 7.68 -24.49 -3.39
CA ILE A 81 9.13 -24.36 -3.55
C ILE A 81 9.38 -23.67 -4.90
N PRO A 82 9.92 -22.43 -4.90
CA PRO A 82 10.25 -21.74 -6.15
C PRO A 82 11.28 -22.55 -6.95
N ARG A 83 11.02 -22.74 -8.24
CA ARG A 83 11.97 -23.39 -9.16
C ARG A 83 12.34 -22.39 -10.25
N SER A 84 13.62 -22.33 -10.58
CA SER A 84 14.05 -21.58 -11.74
C SER A 84 13.56 -22.26 -13.03
N ILE A 85 13.06 -21.47 -13.96
CA ILE A 85 12.72 -21.97 -15.30
C ILE A 85 14.02 -22.12 -16.06
N THR A 86 14.34 -23.37 -16.42
CA THR A 86 15.42 -23.68 -17.34
C THR A 86 14.84 -23.90 -18.73
N GLY A 87 14.78 -22.85 -19.53
CA GLY A 87 14.24 -22.94 -20.89
C GLY A 87 14.65 -21.70 -21.67
N ASN A 88 14.78 -21.87 -22.99
CA ASN A 88 14.98 -20.74 -23.89
C ASN A 88 13.64 -20.27 -24.41
N THR A 89 13.28 -19.02 -24.09
CA THR A 89 12.04 -18.37 -24.53
C THR A 89 12.24 -17.45 -25.73
N GLY A 90 13.44 -17.47 -26.33
CA GLY A 90 13.81 -16.63 -27.47
C GLY A 90 14.68 -15.43 -27.07
N ALA A 91 15.01 -14.58 -28.06
CA ALA A 91 15.91 -13.44 -27.87
C ALA A 91 15.23 -12.25 -27.20
N ASP A 92 13.93 -12.04 -27.45
CA ASP A 92 13.15 -10.91 -26.96
C ASP A 92 11.99 -11.41 -26.08
N TYR A 93 12.27 -11.69 -24.82
CA TYR A 93 11.25 -12.10 -23.88
C TYR A 93 11.13 -11.13 -22.69
N TYR A 94 9.95 -11.04 -22.12
CA TYR A 94 9.67 -10.32 -20.89
C TYR A 94 9.13 -11.28 -19.85
N PHE A 95 9.74 -11.23 -18.66
CA PHE A 95 9.23 -11.88 -17.47
C PHE A 95 8.84 -10.83 -16.43
N ALA A 96 7.65 -10.96 -15.90
CA ALA A 96 7.32 -10.30 -14.65
C ALA A 96 7.80 -11.17 -13.49
N ASP A 97 8.28 -10.53 -12.44
CA ASP A 97 8.64 -11.25 -11.21
C ASP A 97 7.41 -11.93 -10.61
N ASN A 98 7.63 -13.10 -10.01
CA ASN A 98 6.58 -13.74 -9.23
C ASN A 98 6.23 -12.88 -8.00
N PRO A 99 4.97 -12.96 -7.50
CA PRO A 99 4.63 -12.39 -6.19
C PRO A 99 5.60 -12.91 -5.13
N GLU A 100 5.89 -12.09 -4.13
CA GLU A 100 6.75 -12.48 -3.01
C GLU A 100 6.15 -13.69 -2.28
N PHE A 101 7.03 -14.60 -1.86
CA PHE A 101 6.61 -15.79 -1.13
C PHE A 101 6.08 -15.42 0.25
N GLY A 102 4.88 -15.89 0.57
CA GLY A 102 4.26 -15.70 1.87
C GLY A 102 2.90 -15.02 1.82
N ALA A 103 2.38 -14.64 2.99
CA ALA A 103 1.13 -13.92 3.13
C ALA A 103 1.36 -12.41 2.97
N THR A 104 0.61 -11.79 2.09
CA THR A 104 0.63 -10.34 1.88
C THR A 104 -0.45 -9.67 2.71
N PHE A 105 -0.07 -8.68 3.54
CA PHE A 105 -0.99 -7.92 4.36
C PHE A 105 -1.23 -6.55 3.73
N THR A 106 -2.48 -6.24 3.42
CA THR A 106 -2.91 -4.90 2.99
C THR A 106 -3.60 -4.20 4.15
N TYR A 107 -3.15 -3.00 4.48
CA TYR A 107 -3.71 -2.21 5.57
C TYR A 107 -3.76 -0.74 5.18
N HIS A 108 -4.58 0.03 5.89
CA HIS A 108 -4.72 1.47 5.75
C HIS A 108 -4.51 2.16 7.09
N LEU A 109 -3.81 3.29 7.07
CA LEU A 109 -3.67 4.20 8.22
C LEU A 109 -4.25 5.56 7.84
N SER A 110 -5.14 6.09 8.68
CA SER A 110 -5.77 7.40 8.45
C SER A 110 -4.80 8.57 8.60
N LYS A 111 -3.71 8.38 9.36
CA LYS A 111 -2.64 9.37 9.59
C LYS A 111 -1.27 8.73 9.53
N SER A 112 -0.25 9.54 9.22
CA SER A 112 1.14 9.13 9.39
C SER A 112 1.58 9.35 10.83
N TYR A 113 2.39 8.44 11.34
CA TYR A 113 3.01 8.60 12.65
C TYR A 113 4.47 9.05 12.43
N SER A 114 4.79 10.21 12.92
CA SER A 114 6.14 10.78 12.84
C SER A 114 6.78 10.84 14.22
N THR A 115 8.10 10.89 14.25
CA THR A 115 8.83 11.15 15.49
C THR A 115 8.68 12.62 15.89
N MET A 116 8.80 12.91 17.19
CA MET A 116 8.77 14.27 17.74
C MET A 116 9.77 15.18 16.99
N LYS A 117 10.95 14.67 16.69
CA LYS A 117 11.98 15.38 15.92
C LYS A 117 11.49 15.77 14.50
N LYS A 118 10.82 14.85 13.79
CA LYS A 118 10.30 15.15 12.45
C LYS A 118 9.19 16.18 12.50
N GLU A 119 8.34 16.13 13.52
CA GLU A 119 7.25 17.10 13.71
C GLU A 119 7.83 18.49 14.03
N ARG A 120 8.80 18.58 14.91
CA ARG A 120 9.50 19.85 15.20
C ARG A 120 10.11 20.44 13.93
N ILE A 121 10.92 19.68 13.19
CA ILE A 121 11.53 20.15 11.95
C ILE A 121 10.48 20.60 10.91
N LYS A 122 9.35 19.91 10.83
CA LYS A 122 8.26 20.32 9.94
C LYS A 122 7.67 21.67 10.37
N ASN A 123 7.40 21.84 11.66
CA ASN A 123 6.88 23.08 12.21
C ASN A 123 7.86 24.26 12.02
N GLU A 124 9.16 24.03 12.25
CA GLU A 124 10.21 25.02 12.02
C GLU A 124 10.25 25.47 10.54
N LYS A 125 10.15 24.53 9.59
CA LYS A 125 10.10 24.85 8.16
C LYS A 125 8.85 25.65 7.78
N GLU A 126 7.72 25.40 8.46
CA GLU A 126 6.50 26.18 8.22
C GLU A 126 6.59 27.60 8.79
N LEU A 127 7.23 27.78 9.96
CA LEU A 127 7.50 29.08 10.55
C LEU A 127 8.47 29.90 9.69
N ASP A 128 9.53 29.27 9.21
CA ASP A 128 10.50 29.90 8.31
C ASP A 128 9.83 30.43 7.03
N LYS A 129 8.99 29.60 6.39
CA LYS A 129 8.21 30.02 5.21
C LYS A 129 7.27 31.21 5.48
N LYS A 130 6.81 31.36 6.71
CA LYS A 130 5.94 32.48 7.14
C LYS A 130 6.72 33.70 7.64
N GLY A 131 8.07 33.62 7.67
CA GLY A 131 8.94 34.67 8.22
C GLY A 131 8.74 34.88 9.72
N GLN A 132 8.33 33.83 10.44
CA GLN A 132 8.10 33.90 11.89
C GLN A 132 9.32 33.41 12.65
N SER A 133 9.54 33.99 13.84
CA SER A 133 10.64 33.58 14.72
C SER A 133 10.46 32.16 15.22
N PHE A 134 11.56 31.42 15.35
CA PHE A 134 11.55 30.11 15.98
C PHE A 134 11.26 30.21 17.49
N PRO A 135 10.55 29.23 18.07
CA PRO A 135 10.38 29.15 19.51
C PRO A 135 11.72 28.98 20.22
N LYS A 136 11.81 29.41 21.46
CA LYS A 136 12.99 29.18 22.29
C LYS A 136 13.25 27.67 22.41
N ILE A 137 14.53 27.31 22.38
CA ILE A 137 14.95 25.92 22.52
C ILE A 137 14.59 25.43 23.93
N ASP A 138 13.78 24.36 23.99
CA ASP A 138 13.55 23.58 25.19
C ASP A 138 14.44 22.35 25.17
N TRP A 139 15.49 22.36 25.99
CA TRP A 139 16.45 21.28 26.09
C TRP A 139 15.86 19.97 26.60
N ASN A 140 14.81 20.03 27.43
CA ASN A 140 14.11 18.84 27.91
C ASN A 140 13.36 18.17 26.74
N ALA A 141 12.66 18.95 25.95
CA ALA A 141 11.98 18.45 24.76
C ALA A 141 12.94 17.83 23.76
N ILE A 142 14.14 18.42 23.57
CA ILE A 142 15.20 17.85 22.70
C ILE A 142 15.75 16.53 23.26
N ASN A 143 15.91 16.43 24.57
CA ASN A 143 16.30 15.16 25.20
C ASN A 143 15.24 14.07 25.04
N ASP A 144 13.96 14.42 25.15
CA ASP A 144 12.86 13.50 24.92
C ASP A 144 12.79 13.06 23.44
N GLU A 145 13.00 14.01 22.51
CA GLU A 145 13.15 13.69 21.08
C GLU A 145 14.27 12.68 20.81
N SER A 146 15.39 12.78 21.53
CA SER A 146 16.53 11.88 21.32
C SER A 146 16.24 10.43 21.74
N ARG A 147 15.24 10.25 22.61
CA ARG A 147 14.76 8.94 23.10
C ARG A 147 13.53 8.43 22.34
N ASP A 148 12.93 9.29 21.52
CA ASP A 148 11.72 8.94 20.75
C ASP A 148 12.07 8.04 19.57
N GLU A 149 11.80 6.75 19.69
CA GLU A 149 11.94 5.77 18.60
C GLU A 149 10.79 5.85 17.57
N GLY A 150 9.80 6.71 17.81
CA GLY A 150 8.60 6.84 17.01
C GLY A 150 7.59 5.70 17.20
N THR A 151 6.40 5.92 16.69
CA THR A 151 5.33 4.91 16.75
C THR A 151 5.63 3.79 15.78
N LYS A 152 5.72 2.57 16.29
CA LYS A 152 5.87 1.33 15.52
C LYS A 152 4.51 0.69 15.32
N ILE A 153 4.20 0.31 14.12
CA ILE A 153 2.96 -0.41 13.77
C ILE A 153 3.30 -1.89 13.64
N TRP A 154 2.55 -2.72 14.34
CA TRP A 154 2.75 -4.16 14.32
C TRP A 154 1.49 -4.89 13.85
N ILE A 155 1.66 -5.80 12.91
CA ILE A 155 0.65 -6.79 12.54
C ILE A 155 0.98 -8.05 13.31
N SER A 156 0.07 -8.47 14.18
CA SER A 156 0.23 -9.70 14.98
C SER A 156 -0.45 -10.86 14.29
N ILE A 157 0.31 -11.91 14.04
CA ILE A 157 -0.17 -13.17 13.47
C ILE A 157 -0.46 -14.12 14.63
N LYS A 158 -1.67 -14.65 14.66
CA LYS A 158 -2.15 -15.56 15.72
C LYS A 158 -2.49 -16.92 15.14
N ASN A 159 -2.30 -17.97 15.95
CA ASN A 159 -2.83 -19.30 15.66
C ASN A 159 -4.35 -19.37 15.92
N LEU A 160 -4.95 -20.53 15.68
CA LEU A 160 -6.38 -20.75 15.92
C LEU A 160 -6.78 -20.65 17.40
N ASP A 161 -5.83 -20.86 18.31
CA ASP A 161 -6.04 -20.75 19.76
C ASP A 161 -5.91 -19.30 20.25
N GLY A 162 -5.60 -18.36 19.36
CA GLY A 162 -5.47 -16.92 19.64
C GLY A 162 -4.09 -16.50 20.16
N GLU A 163 -3.12 -17.40 20.23
CA GLU A 163 -1.77 -17.10 20.65
C GLU A 163 -0.99 -16.40 19.52
N VAL A 164 -0.19 -15.41 19.88
CA VAL A 164 0.64 -14.68 18.91
C VAL A 164 1.84 -15.54 18.53
N VAL A 165 1.90 -15.99 17.30
CA VAL A 165 3.00 -16.79 16.76
C VAL A 165 4.07 -15.95 16.07
N ASN A 166 3.68 -14.77 15.54
CA ASN A 166 4.63 -13.86 14.90
C ASN A 166 4.12 -12.42 14.93
N LYS A 167 5.03 -11.45 14.74
CA LYS A 167 4.72 -10.02 14.57
C LYS A 167 5.54 -9.46 13.42
N VAL A 168 4.88 -8.77 12.53
CA VAL A 168 5.50 -8.11 11.38
C VAL A 168 5.44 -6.61 11.58
N ASN A 169 6.57 -5.93 11.41
CA ASN A 169 6.59 -4.47 11.45
C ASN A 169 6.03 -3.90 10.16
N ALA A 170 5.07 -3.00 10.29
CA ALA A 170 4.41 -2.34 9.18
C ALA A 170 4.84 -0.88 9.06
N SER A 171 4.70 -0.30 7.88
CA SER A 171 4.96 1.12 7.66
C SER A 171 4.01 1.97 8.52
N ASN A 172 4.53 3.07 9.08
CA ASN A 172 3.75 4.04 9.85
C ASN A 172 3.28 5.25 9.02
N ARG A 173 3.31 5.14 7.69
CA ARG A 173 2.86 6.19 6.77
C ARG A 173 1.37 6.06 6.49
N LYS A 174 0.72 7.21 6.33
CA LYS A 174 -0.67 7.28 5.86
C LYS A 174 -0.82 6.64 4.48
N GLY A 175 -1.87 5.86 4.28
CA GLY A 175 -2.22 5.19 3.03
C GLY A 175 -2.56 3.76 3.25
#